data_6b12531159ae029295913b8679a39b6c
#
_entry.id   6b12531159ae029295913b8679a39b6c
#
_cell.length_a   1.000
_cell.length_b   1.000
_cell.length_c   1.000
_cell.angle_alpha   90.00
_cell.angle_beta   90.00
_cell.angle_gamma   90.00
#
_symmetry.space_group_name_H-M   'P 1'
#
loop_
_entity.id
_entity.type
_entity.pdbx_description
1 polymer ?
#
loop_
_entity_poly.entity_id
_entity_poly.type
_entity_poly.pdbx_seq_one_letter_code
_entity_poly.pdbx_strand_id
1 'polypeptide(L)'
;MARTSLPILPGTVEFLALGALAHGGRMHGFEVLRWIGETSEGDLLVEEGALYPALHRLEKRGLLRAEWAVSEKGRRAKYYQVTPAGREALTAESRQWERYVAAVGKVVEGEA
;
A
#
# COMPACT_ATOMS: atom_id res chain seq x y z
N MET A 1 -22.06 9.94 12.89
CA MET A 1 -21.34 8.89 13.60
C MET A 1 -20.09 8.46 12.82
N ALA A 2 -18.97 8.43 13.49
CA ALA A 2 -17.72 8.08 12.82
C ALA A 2 -17.71 6.59 12.46
N ARG A 3 -17.28 6.29 11.26
CA ARG A 3 -17.16 4.91 10.80
C ARG A 3 -15.86 4.30 11.32
N THR A 4 -15.95 3.09 11.85
CA THR A 4 -14.77 2.36 12.30
C THR A 4 -13.97 1.90 11.10
N SER A 5 -12.63 1.97 11.19
CA SER A 5 -11.79 1.47 10.11
C SER A 5 -11.95 -0.04 9.97
N LEU A 6 -11.67 -0.53 8.76
CA LEU A 6 -11.75 -1.95 8.46
C LEU A 6 -10.50 -2.68 8.95
N PRO A 7 -10.61 -3.95 9.31
CA PRO A 7 -9.42 -4.74 9.58
C PRO A 7 -8.55 -4.82 8.33
N ILE A 8 -7.25 -4.70 8.50
CA ILE A 8 -6.32 -4.86 7.38
C ILE A 8 -6.17 -6.36 7.12
N LEU A 9 -6.52 -6.79 5.92
CA LEU A 9 -6.42 -8.20 5.57
C LEU A 9 -4.97 -8.65 5.51
N PRO A 10 -4.64 -9.84 6.04
CA PRO A 10 -3.28 -10.35 5.97
C PRO A 10 -2.76 -10.37 4.53
N GLY A 11 -1.52 -9.96 4.36
CA GLY A 11 -0.88 -9.98 3.05
C GLY A 11 -1.19 -8.81 2.15
N THR A 12 -2.04 -7.86 2.58
CA THR A 12 -2.38 -6.72 1.72
C THR A 12 -1.53 -5.47 1.96
N VAL A 13 -0.71 -5.45 3.01
CA VAL A 13 0.06 -4.24 3.32
C VAL A 13 1.04 -3.90 2.21
N GLU A 14 1.74 -4.89 1.65
CA GLU A 14 2.67 -4.64 0.54
C GLU A 14 1.93 -4.13 -0.69
N PHE A 15 0.78 -4.70 -0.98
CA PHE A 15 -0.07 -4.29 -2.08
C PHE A 15 -0.52 -2.83 -1.91
N LEU A 16 -0.97 -2.47 -0.70
CA LEU A 16 -1.38 -1.10 -0.40
C LEU A 16 -0.20 -0.13 -0.52
N ALA A 17 0.98 -0.52 -0.05
CA ALA A 17 2.16 0.33 -0.14
C ALA A 17 2.57 0.56 -1.60
N LEU A 18 2.54 -0.48 -2.42
CA LEU A 18 2.83 -0.34 -3.85
C LEU A 18 1.84 0.62 -4.51
N GLY A 19 0.56 0.47 -4.21
CA GLY A 19 -0.47 1.35 -4.75
C GLY A 19 -0.26 2.80 -4.35
N ALA A 20 0.05 3.03 -3.08
CA ALA A 20 0.28 4.37 -2.57
C ALA A 20 1.44 5.05 -3.31
N LEU A 21 2.55 4.33 -3.48
CA LEU A 21 3.72 4.92 -4.11
C LEU A 21 3.57 5.05 -5.62
N ALA A 22 2.78 4.17 -6.25
CA ALA A 22 2.52 4.27 -7.68
C ALA A 22 1.61 5.46 -8.00
N HIS A 23 0.63 5.71 -7.16
CA HIS A 23 -0.37 6.76 -7.43
C HIS A 23 -0.08 8.06 -6.69
N GLY A 24 0.50 7.98 -5.51
CA GLY A 24 0.84 9.16 -4.72
C GLY A 24 2.23 9.72 -4.97
N GLY A 25 3.09 8.96 -5.64
CA GLY A 25 4.44 9.38 -5.95
C GLY A 25 5.44 9.05 -4.84
N ARG A 26 6.63 9.61 -4.98
CA ARG A 26 7.74 9.39 -4.05
C ARG A 26 7.38 9.90 -2.65
N MET A 27 7.50 9.04 -1.64
CA MET A 27 7.12 9.38 -0.27
C MET A 27 7.99 8.64 0.75
N HIS A 28 8.13 9.21 1.95
CA HIS A 28 8.68 8.46 3.07
C HIS A 28 7.54 7.71 3.78
N GLY A 29 7.91 6.80 4.71
CA GLY A 29 6.92 5.89 5.28
C GLY A 29 5.74 6.55 5.95
N PHE A 30 5.98 7.65 6.69
CA PHE A 30 4.89 8.36 7.36
C PHE A 30 3.88 8.91 6.34
N GLU A 31 4.39 9.43 5.23
CA GLU A 31 3.52 9.94 4.16
C GLU A 31 2.72 8.82 3.51
N VAL A 32 3.31 7.63 3.37
CA VAL A 32 2.61 6.47 2.84
C VAL A 32 1.42 6.12 3.74
N LEU A 33 1.64 6.08 5.05
CA LEU A 33 0.56 5.81 6.00
C LEU A 33 -0.57 6.81 5.84
N ARG A 34 -0.22 8.09 5.79
CA ARG A 34 -1.20 9.15 5.68
C ARG A 34 -1.94 9.08 4.34
N TRP A 35 -1.22 8.81 3.27
CA TRP A 35 -1.83 8.71 1.94
C TRP A 35 -2.87 7.58 1.88
N ILE A 36 -2.53 6.43 2.45
CA ILE A 36 -3.46 5.29 2.47
C ILE A 36 -4.71 5.64 3.28
N GLY A 37 -4.51 6.25 4.45
CA GLY A 37 -5.62 6.63 5.30
C GLY A 37 -6.55 7.63 4.64
N GLU A 38 -5.98 8.68 4.05
CA GLU A 38 -6.77 9.73 3.41
C GLU A 38 -7.46 9.23 2.14
N THR A 39 -6.74 8.48 1.31
CA THR A 39 -7.30 7.99 0.06
C THR A 39 -8.42 6.99 0.29
N SER A 40 -8.33 6.20 1.35
CA SER A 40 -9.38 5.23 1.70
C SER A 40 -10.47 5.86 2.58
N GLU A 41 -10.41 7.18 2.79
CA GLU A 41 -11.37 7.89 3.62
C GLU A 41 -11.49 7.32 5.03
N GLY A 42 -10.35 6.90 5.57
CA GLY A 42 -10.25 6.39 6.93
C GLY A 42 -10.59 4.92 7.09
N ASP A 43 -10.98 4.23 6.02
CA ASP A 43 -11.30 2.81 6.11
C ASP A 43 -10.07 1.94 6.32
N LEU A 44 -8.92 2.35 5.74
CA LEU A 44 -7.70 1.55 5.85
C LEU A 44 -6.64 2.34 6.61
N LEU A 45 -6.41 1.96 7.86
CA LEU A 45 -5.41 2.58 8.71
C LEU A 45 -4.33 1.53 9.00
N VAL A 46 -3.22 1.66 8.28
CA VAL A 46 -2.10 0.73 8.43
C VAL A 46 -1.20 1.21 9.55
N GLU A 47 -0.74 0.29 10.39
CA GLU A 47 0.14 0.63 11.49
C GLU A 47 1.60 0.63 11.05
N GLU A 48 2.42 1.45 11.73
CA GLU A 48 3.84 1.56 11.42
C GLU A 48 4.53 0.22 11.52
N GLY A 49 4.19 -0.58 12.53
CA GLY A 49 4.80 -1.89 12.74
C GLY A 49 4.58 -2.86 11.58
N ALA A 50 3.53 -2.66 10.80
CA ALA A 50 3.26 -3.48 9.62
C ALA A 50 3.84 -2.85 8.37
N LEU A 51 3.79 -1.51 8.26
CA LEU A 51 4.22 -0.85 7.03
C LEU A 51 5.73 -0.89 6.82
N TYR A 52 6.54 -0.55 7.85
CA TYR A 52 7.97 -0.45 7.64
C TYR A 52 8.62 -1.77 7.22
N PRO A 53 8.27 -2.92 7.83
CA PRO A 53 8.77 -4.18 7.32
C PRO A 53 8.32 -4.48 5.88
N ALA A 54 7.09 -4.09 5.53
CA ALA A 54 6.57 -4.29 4.18
C ALA A 54 7.38 -3.48 3.16
N LEU A 55 7.66 -2.22 3.47
CA LEU A 55 8.48 -1.37 2.59
C LEU A 55 9.87 -1.99 2.40
N HIS A 56 10.45 -2.50 3.49
CA HIS A 56 11.77 -3.11 3.43
C HIS A 56 11.77 -4.36 2.54
N ARG A 57 10.74 -5.21 2.68
CA ARG A 57 10.63 -6.41 1.84
C ARG A 57 10.47 -6.05 0.37
N LEU A 58 9.66 -5.04 0.07
CA LEU A 58 9.46 -4.58 -1.31
C LEU A 58 10.74 -4.05 -1.90
N GLU A 59 11.53 -3.31 -1.11
CA GLU A 59 12.82 -2.81 -1.56
C GLU A 59 13.77 -3.96 -1.86
N LYS A 60 13.82 -4.96 -0.98
CA LYS A 60 14.70 -6.12 -1.19
C LYS A 60 14.32 -6.90 -2.45
N ARG A 61 13.06 -6.93 -2.79
CA ARG A 61 12.58 -7.60 -4.01
C ARG A 61 12.77 -6.76 -5.27
N GLY A 62 13.30 -5.55 -5.13
CA GLY A 62 13.51 -4.68 -6.28
C GLY A 62 12.26 -3.99 -6.80
N LEU A 63 11.17 -4.03 -6.03
CA LEU A 63 9.91 -3.40 -6.42
C LEU A 63 9.85 -1.93 -6.00
N LEU A 64 10.66 -1.55 -5.02
CA LEU A 64 10.83 -0.16 -4.59
C LEU A 64 12.31 0.18 -4.61
N ARG A 65 12.59 1.45 -4.90
CA ARG A 65 13.91 2.04 -4.75
C ARG A 65 13.82 3.05 -3.62
N ALA A 66 14.86 3.15 -2.79
CA ALA A 66 14.86 4.05 -1.66
C ALA A 66 16.12 4.90 -1.64
N GLU A 67 15.98 6.11 -1.13
CA GLU A 67 17.12 6.98 -0.88
C GLU A 67 16.85 7.87 0.32
N TRP A 68 17.91 8.25 1.01
CA TRP A 68 17.79 9.14 2.16
C TRP A 68 17.80 10.58 1.68
N ALA A 69 16.94 11.40 2.26
CA ALA A 69 16.84 12.82 1.95
C ALA A 69 16.34 13.57 3.16
N VAL A 70 16.38 14.89 3.10
CA VAL A 70 15.88 15.74 4.19
C VAL A 70 14.42 16.07 3.91
N SER A 71 13.55 15.80 4.88
CA SER A 71 12.12 16.06 4.76
C SER A 71 11.85 17.56 4.94
N GLU A 72 10.60 17.96 4.69
CA GLU A 72 10.16 19.35 4.87
C GLU A 72 10.41 19.86 6.27
N LYS A 73 10.39 18.97 7.26
CA LYS A 73 10.61 19.34 8.65
C LYS A 73 12.09 19.36 9.04
N GLY A 74 12.98 19.25 8.04
CA GLY A 74 14.41 19.30 8.28
C GLY A 74 14.98 18.02 8.84
N ARG A 75 14.25 16.92 8.82
CA ARG A 75 14.69 15.64 9.34
C ARG A 75 15.09 14.71 8.22
N ARG A 76 16.09 13.90 8.50
CA ARG A 76 16.52 12.88 7.54
C ARG A 76 15.46 11.78 7.47
N ALA A 77 15.01 11.45 6.27
CA ALA A 77 14.00 10.44 6.05
C ALA A 77 14.35 9.59 4.85
N LYS A 78 13.89 8.34 4.87
CA LYS A 78 14.10 7.42 3.76
C LYS A 78 12.88 7.51 2.84
N TYR A 79 13.13 7.91 1.60
CA TYR A 79 12.07 8.07 0.60
C TYR A 79 12.04 6.87 -0.31
N TYR A 80 10.85 6.43 -0.64
CA TYR A 80 10.62 5.26 -1.48
C TYR A 80 9.98 5.67 -2.79
N GLN A 81 10.31 4.95 -3.83
CA GLN A 81 9.77 5.19 -5.16
C GLN A 81 9.57 3.84 -5.83
N VAL A 82 8.42 3.67 -6.52
CA VAL A 82 8.13 2.41 -7.19
C VAL A 82 9.01 2.28 -8.43
N THR A 83 9.55 1.07 -8.65
CA THR A 83 10.36 0.77 -9.83
C THR A 83 9.47 0.27 -10.96
N PRO A 84 10.00 0.17 -12.20
CA PRO A 84 9.21 -0.46 -13.27
C PRO A 84 8.75 -1.87 -12.91
N ALA A 85 9.60 -2.67 -12.25
CA ALA A 85 9.21 -3.99 -11.78
C ALA A 85 8.10 -3.90 -10.75
N GLY A 86 8.14 -2.86 -9.89
CA GLY A 86 7.08 -2.63 -8.90
C GLY A 86 5.75 -2.31 -9.56
N ARG A 87 5.77 -1.54 -10.63
CA ARG A 87 4.54 -1.21 -11.36
C ARG A 87 3.94 -2.44 -12.02
N GLU A 88 4.78 -3.31 -12.57
CA GLU A 88 4.31 -4.57 -13.14
C GLU A 88 3.70 -5.46 -12.08
N ALA A 89 4.35 -5.55 -10.92
CA ALA A 89 3.83 -6.34 -9.80
C ALA A 89 2.49 -5.79 -9.33
N LEU A 90 2.35 -4.48 -9.24
CA LEU A 90 1.09 -3.85 -8.84
C LEU A 90 -0.03 -4.20 -9.82
N THR A 91 0.26 -4.13 -11.12
CA THR A 91 -0.73 -4.47 -12.14
C THR A 91 -1.19 -5.91 -12.01
N ALA A 92 -0.23 -6.83 -11.84
CA ALA A 92 -0.55 -8.25 -11.71
C ALA A 92 -1.38 -8.53 -10.46
N GLU A 93 -0.98 -7.93 -9.32
CA GLU A 93 -1.72 -8.10 -8.08
C GLU A 93 -3.10 -7.49 -8.14
N SER A 94 -3.24 -6.34 -8.82
CA SER A 94 -4.55 -5.70 -8.98
C SER A 94 -5.52 -6.59 -9.73
N ARG A 95 -5.05 -7.23 -10.79
CA ARG A 95 -5.89 -8.15 -11.55
C ARG A 95 -6.30 -9.36 -10.73
N GLN A 96 -5.36 -9.90 -9.96
CA GLN A 96 -5.64 -11.03 -9.09
C GLN A 96 -6.63 -10.65 -8.00
N TRP A 97 -6.47 -9.46 -7.44
CA TRP A 97 -7.36 -8.93 -6.41
C TRP A 97 -8.79 -8.78 -6.94
N GLU A 98 -8.93 -8.18 -8.12
CA GLU A 98 -10.25 -8.01 -8.74
C GLU A 98 -10.94 -9.35 -8.98
N ARG A 99 -10.17 -10.32 -9.45
CA ARG A 99 -10.67 -11.67 -9.68
C ARG A 99 -11.11 -12.33 -8.36
N TYR A 100 -10.31 -12.13 -7.32
CA TYR A 100 -10.62 -12.68 -6.00
C TYR A 100 -11.92 -12.09 -5.45
N VAL A 101 -12.05 -10.77 -5.52
CA VAL A 101 -13.24 -10.07 -5.04
C VAL A 101 -14.48 -10.56 -5.79
N ALA A 102 -14.39 -10.71 -7.10
CA ALA A 102 -15.50 -11.19 -7.91
C ALA A 102 -15.89 -12.62 -7.54
N ALA A 103 -14.88 -13.48 -7.32
CA ALA A 103 -15.13 -14.87 -6.95
C ALA A 103 -15.79 -14.97 -5.58
N VAL A 104 -15.30 -14.19 -4.60
CA VAL A 104 -15.89 -14.16 -3.27
C VAL A 104 -17.34 -13.71 -3.34
N GLY A 105 -17.60 -12.68 -4.15
CA GLY A 105 -18.97 -12.19 -4.29
C GLY A 105 -19.92 -13.25 -4.79
N LYS A 106 -19.49 -14.07 -5.77
CA LYS A 106 -20.32 -15.15 -6.27
C LYS A 106 -20.66 -16.16 -5.19
N VAL A 107 -19.70 -16.46 -4.34
CA VAL A 107 -19.91 -17.46 -3.28
C VAL A 107 -20.81 -16.94 -2.18
N VAL A 108 -20.53 -15.73 -1.68
CA VAL A 108 -21.24 -15.24 -0.50
C VAL A 108 -22.59 -14.63 -0.83
N GLU A 109 -22.79 -14.16 -2.03
CA GLU A 109 -24.05 -13.55 -2.44
C GLU A 109 -24.95 -14.53 -3.20
N GLY A 110 -24.44 -15.71 -3.47
CA GLY A 110 -25.22 -16.74 -4.14
C GLY A 110 -25.70 -16.33 -5.51
N GLU A 111 -24.83 -15.68 -6.26
CA GLU A 111 -25.19 -15.20 -7.57
C GLU A 111 -25.59 -16.32 -8.51
N ALA A 112 -26.67 -16.11 -9.19
CA ALA A 112 -27.18 -17.09 -10.14
C ALA A 112 -26.56 -16.90 -11.50
#